data_662a16424d1c667e9fbcf61aecee133d
#
_entry.id   662a16424d1c667e9fbcf61aecee133d
#
_cell.length_a   1.000
_cell.length_b   1.000
_cell.length_c   1.000
_cell.angle_alpha   90.00
_cell.angle_beta   90.00
_cell.angle_gamma   90.00
#
_symmetry.space_group_name_H-M   'P 1'
#
loop_
_entity.id
_entity.type
_entity.pdbx_description
1 polymer ?
#
loop_
_entity_poly.entity_id
_entity_poly.type
_entity_poly.pdbx_seq_one_letter_code
_entity_poly.pdbx_strand_id
1 'polypeptide(L)'
;MSDLTGSGDTFRTNAMLDNVLVAYGANCDKRAALYTNGRDIRDPMLSPLFGDMHGFPPTILTSGTRDLLLSNTVRVHRKLRQAGVEAVLQVFEGQSHAQYYRDVNAPETREAFEEIASFFDRHLGK
;
A
#
# COMPACT_ATOMS: atom_id res chain seq x y z
N MET A 1 -0.95 2.81 5.66
CA MET A 1 0.17 3.58 5.07
C MET A 1 1.46 3.06 5.67
N SER A 2 2.42 2.65 4.86
CA SER A 2 3.66 1.99 5.30
C SER A 2 4.85 2.96 5.44
N ASP A 3 4.67 4.21 5.03
CA ASP A 3 5.67 5.28 5.10
C ASP A 3 4.95 6.62 5.34
N LEU A 4 5.11 7.17 6.52
CA LEU A 4 4.51 8.45 6.91
C LEU A 4 5.28 9.66 6.38
N THR A 5 6.49 9.46 5.84
CA THR A 5 7.33 10.57 5.34
C THR A 5 6.82 11.19 4.04
N GLY A 6 5.93 10.49 3.32
CA GLY A 6 5.48 10.92 2.00
C GLY A 6 6.60 10.99 0.94
N SER A 7 7.70 10.26 1.14
CA SER A 7 8.89 10.34 0.28
C SER A 7 8.78 9.56 -1.03
N GLY A 8 7.68 8.83 -1.26
CA GLY A 8 7.45 8.10 -2.52
C GLY A 8 7.06 9.02 -3.68
N ASP A 9 7.49 8.70 -4.90
CA ASP A 9 7.24 9.53 -6.08
C ASP A 9 5.76 9.76 -6.34
N THR A 10 4.92 8.71 -6.22
CA THR A 10 3.48 8.82 -6.48
C THR A 10 2.77 9.73 -5.50
N PHE A 11 3.36 10.01 -4.35
CA PHE A 11 2.84 11.00 -3.41
C PHE A 11 2.75 12.42 -4.02
N ARG A 12 3.58 12.68 -5.02
CA ARG A 12 3.59 13.95 -5.79
C ARG A 12 2.92 13.79 -7.15
N THR A 13 3.29 12.74 -7.90
CA THR A 13 2.80 12.56 -9.28
C THR A 13 1.31 12.25 -9.32
N ASN A 14 0.79 11.50 -8.35
CA ASN A 14 -0.60 11.09 -8.30
C ASN A 14 -1.48 12.01 -7.44
N ALA A 15 -0.94 13.08 -6.88
CA ALA A 15 -1.68 14.00 -6.01
C ALA A 15 -2.93 14.60 -6.68
N MET A 16 -2.91 14.75 -8.01
CA MET A 16 -4.03 15.24 -8.81
C MET A 16 -4.81 14.12 -9.51
N LEU A 17 -4.29 12.90 -9.50
CA LEU A 17 -4.86 11.76 -10.22
C LEU A 17 -5.68 10.84 -9.32
N ASP A 18 -5.32 10.77 -8.04
CA ASP A 18 -6.03 9.99 -7.05
C ASP A 18 -7.33 10.71 -6.65
N ASN A 19 -8.47 10.19 -7.13
CA ASN A 19 -9.78 10.76 -6.84
C ASN A 19 -10.38 10.34 -5.49
N VAL A 20 -9.65 9.55 -4.72
CA VAL A 20 -10.05 9.07 -3.38
C VAL A 20 -9.31 9.83 -2.28
N LEU A 21 -8.01 10.05 -2.46
CA LEU A 21 -7.15 10.72 -1.49
C LEU A 21 -6.88 12.20 -1.85
N VAL A 22 -7.80 12.83 -2.55
CA VAL A 22 -7.71 14.17 -3.18
C VAL A 22 -7.10 15.26 -2.29
N ALA A 23 -7.34 15.24 -1.01
CA ALA A 23 -6.83 16.26 -0.08
C ALA A 23 -5.77 15.71 0.89
N TYR A 24 -5.32 14.48 0.66
CA TYR A 24 -4.46 13.81 1.64
C TYR A 24 -3.07 14.43 1.69
N GLY A 25 -2.50 14.78 0.53
CA GLY A 25 -1.16 15.39 0.43
C GLY A 25 -1.02 16.70 1.20
N ALA A 26 -2.02 17.58 1.13
CA ALA A 26 -1.99 18.90 1.80
C ALA A 26 -2.07 18.83 3.34
N ASN A 27 -2.55 17.71 3.90
CA ASN A 27 -2.75 17.54 5.34
C ASN A 27 -1.96 16.36 5.92
N CYS A 28 -1.16 15.67 5.11
CA CYS A 28 -0.44 14.49 5.55
C CYS A 28 0.52 14.81 6.68
N ASP A 29 1.28 15.90 6.56
CA ASP A 29 2.26 16.32 7.55
C ASP A 29 1.61 16.58 8.93
N LYS A 30 0.46 17.25 8.93
CA LYS A 30 -0.28 17.53 10.18
C LYS A 30 -0.85 16.25 10.81
N ARG A 31 -1.37 15.34 10.02
CA ARG A 31 -1.90 14.06 10.50
C ARG A 31 -0.76 13.16 10.99
N ALA A 32 0.34 13.10 10.25
CA ALA A 32 1.53 12.37 10.66
C ALA A 32 2.08 12.93 11.99
N ALA A 33 2.19 14.26 12.13
CA ALA A 33 2.65 14.89 13.36
C ALA A 33 1.76 14.55 14.57
N LEU A 34 0.44 14.57 14.41
CA LEU A 34 -0.50 14.15 15.46
C LEU A 34 -0.34 12.67 15.81
N TYR A 35 -0.20 11.80 14.81
CA TYR A 35 -0.07 10.37 15.01
C TYR A 35 1.26 9.98 15.65
N THR A 36 2.36 10.63 15.25
CA THR A 36 3.69 10.34 15.78
C THR A 36 3.89 10.84 17.21
N ASN A 37 3.12 11.85 17.62
CA ASN A 37 3.22 12.48 18.94
C ASN A 37 4.69 12.80 19.34
N GLY A 38 5.43 13.39 18.40
CA GLY A 38 6.83 13.78 18.58
C GLY A 38 7.88 12.67 18.42
N ARG A 39 7.47 11.43 18.10
CA ARG A 39 8.39 10.34 17.76
C ARG A 39 8.93 10.52 16.35
N ASP A 40 10.07 9.89 16.09
CA ASP A 40 10.65 9.87 14.74
C ASP A 40 9.66 9.24 13.74
N ILE A 41 9.33 9.99 12.70
CA ILE A 41 8.43 9.55 11.62
C ILE A 41 8.95 8.30 10.88
N ARG A 42 10.25 8.02 10.98
CA ARG A 42 10.90 6.82 10.43
C ARG A 42 10.96 5.65 11.40
N ASP A 43 10.45 5.82 12.62
CA ASP A 43 10.32 4.70 13.56
C ASP A 43 9.57 3.54 12.87
N PRO A 44 10.12 2.32 12.81
CA PRO A 44 9.47 1.17 12.18
C PRO A 44 8.06 0.87 12.67
N MET A 45 7.75 1.21 13.92
CA MET A 45 6.41 1.07 14.48
C MET A 45 5.40 2.06 13.89
N LEU A 46 5.88 3.15 13.31
CA LEU A 46 5.07 4.18 12.66
C LEU A 46 5.13 4.09 11.13
N SER A 47 6.30 3.76 10.62
CA SER A 47 6.58 3.62 9.19
C SER A 47 7.26 2.27 8.91
N PRO A 48 6.51 1.18 8.80
CA PRO A 48 7.05 -0.18 8.64
C PRO A 48 8.03 -0.35 7.48
N LEU A 49 7.97 0.52 6.49
CA LEU A 49 8.94 0.54 5.40
C LEU A 49 10.40 0.63 5.89
N PHE A 50 10.66 1.26 7.02
CA PHE A 50 12.01 1.40 7.59
C PHE A 50 12.39 0.24 8.52
N GLY A 51 11.47 -0.67 8.85
CA GLY A 51 11.69 -1.85 9.69
C GLY A 51 12.35 -3.02 8.98
N ASP A 52 12.74 -4.02 9.72
CA ASP A 52 13.16 -5.32 9.18
C ASP A 52 11.95 -6.12 8.71
N MET A 53 12.05 -6.74 7.52
CA MET A 53 11.00 -7.57 6.93
C MET A 53 11.32 -9.06 6.98
N HIS A 54 12.43 -9.47 7.57
CA HIS A 54 12.73 -10.90 7.71
C HIS A 54 11.68 -11.60 8.60
N GLY A 55 11.28 -12.80 8.20
CA GLY A 55 10.30 -13.60 8.94
C GLY A 55 8.84 -13.13 8.77
N PHE A 56 8.55 -12.16 7.93
CA PHE A 56 7.17 -11.87 7.57
C PHE A 56 6.53 -13.06 6.85
N PRO A 57 5.24 -13.31 7.06
CA PRO A 57 4.51 -14.34 6.32
C PRO A 57 4.41 -13.96 4.83
N PRO A 58 4.04 -14.92 3.96
CA PRO A 58 3.66 -14.62 2.59
C PRO A 58 2.68 -13.47 2.56
N THR A 59 2.93 -12.48 1.70
CA THR A 59 2.22 -11.20 1.71
C THR A 59 1.71 -10.84 0.32
N ILE A 60 0.44 -10.48 0.21
CA ILE A 60 -0.15 -9.89 -0.98
C ILE A 60 -0.40 -8.39 -0.75
N LEU A 61 -0.02 -7.58 -1.73
CA LEU A 61 -0.19 -6.12 -1.71
C LEU A 61 -0.98 -5.71 -2.95
N THR A 62 -1.95 -4.83 -2.76
CA THR A 62 -2.81 -4.35 -3.85
C THR A 62 -2.79 -2.83 -3.92
N SER A 63 -2.75 -2.28 -5.12
CA SER A 63 -2.77 -0.83 -5.38
C SER A 63 -3.34 -0.56 -6.78
N GLY A 64 -3.42 0.71 -7.16
CA GLY A 64 -3.80 1.13 -8.50
C GLY A 64 -2.79 2.12 -9.08
N THR A 65 -2.76 2.26 -10.42
CA THR A 65 -1.79 3.14 -11.08
C THR A 65 -2.00 4.62 -10.75
N ARG A 66 -3.21 5.02 -10.32
CA ARG A 66 -3.53 6.38 -9.86
C ARG A 66 -3.47 6.54 -8.34
N ASP A 67 -3.19 5.46 -7.60
CA ASP A 67 -3.11 5.50 -6.14
C ASP A 67 -1.95 6.41 -5.67
N LEU A 68 -2.25 7.37 -4.82
CA LEU A 68 -1.27 8.24 -4.18
C LEU A 68 -0.21 7.44 -3.42
N LEU A 69 -0.58 6.29 -2.87
CA LEU A 69 0.28 5.45 -2.05
C LEU A 69 0.94 4.30 -2.83
N LEU A 70 0.85 4.27 -4.17
CA LEU A 70 1.46 3.22 -4.99
C LEU A 70 2.95 3.05 -4.70
N SER A 71 3.72 4.15 -4.59
CA SER A 71 5.14 4.08 -4.23
C SER A 71 5.39 3.37 -2.90
N ASN A 72 4.52 3.58 -1.89
CA ASN A 72 4.64 2.90 -0.61
C ASN A 72 4.46 1.39 -0.80
N THR A 73 3.47 0.98 -1.57
CA THR A 73 3.17 -0.42 -1.88
C THR A 73 4.33 -1.09 -2.62
N VAL A 74 4.85 -0.45 -3.66
CA VAL A 74 6.00 -0.94 -4.44
C VAL A 74 7.25 -1.08 -3.58
N ARG A 75 7.55 -0.09 -2.74
CA ARG A 75 8.74 -0.10 -1.87
C ARG A 75 8.66 -1.20 -0.82
N VAL A 76 7.49 -1.41 -0.20
CA VAL A 76 7.27 -2.52 0.74
C VAL A 76 7.40 -3.86 0.03
N HIS A 77 6.77 -4.04 -1.13
CA HIS A 77 6.91 -5.26 -1.93
C HIS A 77 8.39 -5.59 -2.21
N ARG A 78 9.15 -4.60 -2.69
CA ARG A 78 10.58 -4.79 -2.97
C ARG A 78 11.36 -5.19 -1.73
N LYS A 79 11.08 -4.57 -0.59
CA LYS A 79 11.75 -4.85 0.67
C LYS A 79 11.43 -6.23 1.23
N LEU A 80 10.17 -6.66 1.15
CA LEU A 80 9.76 -8.03 1.50
C LEU A 80 10.55 -9.05 0.68
N ARG A 81 10.60 -8.86 -0.65
CA ARG A 81 11.35 -9.75 -1.54
C ARG A 81 12.85 -9.78 -1.24
N GLN A 82 13.44 -8.64 -0.90
CA GLN A 82 14.86 -8.56 -0.50
C GLN A 82 15.12 -9.32 0.82
N ALA A 83 14.13 -9.37 1.70
CA ALA A 83 14.17 -10.15 2.94
C ALA A 83 13.84 -11.65 2.75
N GLY A 84 13.69 -12.12 1.51
CA GLY A 84 13.36 -13.53 1.22
C GLY A 84 11.91 -13.90 1.45
N VAL A 85 11.03 -12.92 1.68
CA VAL A 85 9.59 -13.15 1.86
C VAL A 85 8.91 -13.31 0.50
N GLU A 86 8.03 -14.30 0.37
CA GLU A 86 7.13 -14.41 -0.77
C GLU A 86 6.17 -13.22 -0.75
N ALA A 87 6.26 -12.36 -1.77
CA ALA A 87 5.41 -11.19 -1.87
C ALA A 87 4.84 -11.06 -3.28
N VAL A 88 3.52 -10.94 -3.38
CA VAL A 88 2.75 -10.70 -4.60
C VAL A 88 2.31 -9.25 -4.63
N LEU A 89 2.41 -8.62 -5.80
CA LEU A 89 1.96 -7.25 -6.02
C LEU A 89 0.92 -7.23 -7.13
N GLN A 90 -0.28 -6.77 -6.81
CA GLN A 90 -1.37 -6.48 -7.75
C GLN A 90 -1.43 -4.96 -7.98
N VAL A 91 -1.44 -4.53 -9.23
CA VAL A 91 -1.62 -3.10 -9.58
C VAL A 91 -2.66 -2.99 -10.68
N PHE A 92 -3.80 -2.39 -10.35
CA PHE A 92 -4.91 -2.20 -11.28
C PHE A 92 -4.78 -0.89 -12.06
N GLU A 93 -4.87 -0.98 -13.39
CA GLU A 93 -4.77 0.18 -14.27
C GLU A 93 -5.92 1.15 -14.06
N GLY A 94 -5.60 2.44 -13.99
CA GLY A 94 -6.58 3.53 -13.84
C GLY A 94 -7.25 3.64 -12.48
N GLN A 95 -6.99 2.72 -11.53
CA GLN A 95 -7.63 2.73 -10.22
C GLN A 95 -6.90 3.64 -9.24
N SER A 96 -7.67 4.42 -8.48
CA SER A 96 -7.19 5.23 -7.36
C SER A 96 -7.11 4.41 -6.08
N HIS A 97 -6.74 5.03 -4.97
CA HIS A 97 -6.60 4.36 -3.67
C HIS A 97 -7.84 3.55 -3.30
N ALA A 98 -7.65 2.25 -3.14
CA ALA A 98 -8.70 1.34 -2.70
C ALA A 98 -9.97 1.31 -3.58
N GLN A 99 -9.90 1.85 -4.78
CA GLN A 99 -11.04 1.89 -5.69
C GLN A 99 -11.43 0.50 -6.18
N TYR A 100 -10.45 -0.40 -6.33
CA TYR A 100 -10.61 -1.80 -6.77
C TYR A 100 -11.46 -2.69 -5.83
N TYR A 101 -11.94 -2.21 -4.69
CA TYR A 101 -12.84 -2.97 -3.82
C TYR A 101 -14.19 -2.28 -3.53
N ARG A 102 -14.47 -1.13 -4.13
CA ARG A 102 -15.65 -0.31 -3.80
C ARG A 102 -16.92 -0.75 -4.52
N ASP A 103 -16.79 -1.15 -5.77
CA ASP A 103 -17.94 -1.61 -6.56
C ASP A 103 -17.86 -3.12 -6.77
N VAL A 104 -18.64 -3.86 -6.01
CA VAL A 104 -18.69 -5.34 -6.06
C VAL A 104 -19.12 -5.89 -7.43
N ASN A 105 -19.72 -5.06 -8.28
CA ASN A 105 -20.12 -5.44 -9.63
C ASN A 105 -19.02 -5.18 -10.67
N ALA A 106 -18.02 -4.38 -10.33
CA ALA A 106 -16.92 -4.09 -11.25
C ALA A 106 -16.05 -5.35 -11.47
N PRO A 107 -15.62 -5.61 -12.72
CA PRO A 107 -14.76 -6.75 -13.03
C PRO A 107 -13.44 -6.69 -12.27
N GLU A 108 -12.83 -5.50 -12.11
CA GLU A 108 -11.58 -5.30 -11.37
C GLU A 108 -11.72 -5.67 -9.90
N THR A 109 -12.88 -5.42 -9.29
CA THR A 109 -13.15 -5.80 -7.90
C THR A 109 -13.23 -7.31 -7.76
N ARG A 110 -13.89 -8.01 -8.68
CA ARG A 110 -13.96 -9.47 -8.66
C ARG A 110 -12.59 -10.08 -8.84
N GLU A 111 -11.82 -9.63 -9.82
CA GLU A 111 -10.46 -10.07 -10.08
C GLU A 111 -9.58 -9.88 -8.83
N ALA A 112 -9.62 -8.70 -8.20
CA ALA A 112 -8.87 -8.42 -6.99
C ALA A 112 -9.18 -9.42 -5.87
N PHE A 113 -10.47 -9.67 -5.60
CA PHE A 113 -10.86 -10.60 -4.54
C PHE A 113 -10.61 -12.06 -4.88
N GLU A 114 -10.75 -12.48 -6.13
CA GLU A 114 -10.42 -13.84 -6.58
C GLU A 114 -8.93 -14.13 -6.41
N GLU A 115 -8.05 -13.21 -6.80
CA GLU A 115 -6.62 -13.37 -6.60
C GLU A 115 -6.23 -13.36 -5.11
N ILE A 116 -6.83 -12.48 -4.30
CA ILE A 116 -6.61 -12.44 -2.85
C ILE A 116 -7.07 -13.75 -2.20
N ALA A 117 -8.25 -14.25 -2.55
CA ALA A 117 -8.76 -15.52 -2.03
C ALA A 117 -7.84 -16.68 -2.41
N SER A 118 -7.45 -16.76 -3.69
CA SER A 118 -6.51 -17.77 -4.18
C SER A 118 -5.15 -17.71 -3.48
N PHE A 119 -4.68 -16.50 -3.17
CA PHE A 119 -3.45 -16.32 -2.41
C PHE A 119 -3.59 -16.90 -0.99
N PHE A 120 -4.66 -16.56 -0.29
CA PHE A 120 -4.90 -17.06 1.06
C PHE A 120 -5.13 -18.59 1.09
N ASP A 121 -5.85 -19.15 0.13
CA ASP A 121 -6.07 -20.60 0.05
C ASP A 121 -4.74 -21.37 -0.07
N ARG A 122 -3.79 -20.84 -0.85
CA ARG A 122 -2.44 -21.46 -0.97
C ARG A 122 -1.63 -21.42 0.33
N HIS A 123 -1.80 -20.37 1.13
CA HIS A 123 -0.94 -20.14 2.31
C HIS A 123 -1.59 -20.48 3.65
N LEU A 124 -2.91 -20.62 3.70
CA LEU A 124 -3.64 -20.99 4.92
C LEU A 124 -4.11 -22.45 4.95
N GLY A 125 -3.72 -23.26 3.97
CA GLY A 125 -3.93 -24.72 3.99
C GLY A 125 -5.38 -25.15 3.76
N LYS A 126 -6.09 -24.46 2.88
CA LYS A 126 -7.39 -24.95 2.37
C LYS A 126 -7.23 -25.67 1.05
#